data_ca7f7e86e3b8754a4e26b4ac0337b56f
#
_entry.id   ca7f7e86e3b8754a4e26b4ac0337b56f
#
_cell.length_a   1.000
_cell.length_b   1.000
_cell.length_c   1.000
_cell.angle_alpha   90.00
_cell.angle_beta   90.00
_cell.angle_gamma   90.00
#
_symmetry.space_group_name_H-M   'P 1'
#
loop_
_entity.id
_entity.type
_entity.pdbx_description
1 polymer ?
#
loop_
_entity_poly.entity_id
_entity_poly.type
_entity_poly.pdbx_seq_one_letter_code
_entity_poly.pdbx_strand_id
1 'polypeptide(L)'
;MKKNLIERLNEGPVICAEGFLFEMEKRGYLAAGEFVPMVSLDHPQALENLHRDFQHAGSDVVEAFTYNAHREKMRVIGQEDLLEPLNRAALKIAKKVADNPLDGGAPNLMAGNISNSNIWEQGNKESQLEVERMFSEMVEWSI
;
A
#
# COMPACT_ATOMS: atom_id res chain seq x y z
N MET A 1 15.46 19.90 3.06
CA MET A 1 14.28 19.71 2.19
C MET A 1 14.13 18.22 1.87
N LYS A 2 12.91 17.71 1.81
CA LYS A 2 12.65 16.31 1.40
C LYS A 2 12.92 16.19 -0.10
N LYS A 3 13.92 15.38 -0.50
CA LYS A 3 14.19 15.07 -1.91
C LYS A 3 13.05 14.24 -2.48
N ASN A 4 12.61 14.56 -3.69
CA ASN A 4 11.63 13.76 -4.41
C ASN A 4 12.27 12.48 -5.00
N LEU A 5 11.46 11.61 -5.62
CA LEU A 5 11.94 10.34 -6.18
C LEU A 5 13.02 10.54 -7.26
N ILE A 6 12.81 11.49 -8.16
CA ILE A 6 13.75 11.73 -9.27
C ILE A 6 15.09 12.25 -8.75
N GLU A 7 15.08 13.16 -7.78
CA GLU A 7 16.31 13.65 -7.14
C GLU A 7 17.08 12.51 -6.47
N ARG A 8 16.40 11.59 -5.79
CA ARG A 8 17.04 10.43 -5.16
C ARG A 8 17.61 9.46 -6.19
N LEU A 9 16.86 9.15 -7.25
CA LEU A 9 17.32 8.26 -8.34
C LEU A 9 18.54 8.80 -9.08
N ASN A 10 18.70 10.12 -9.16
CA ASN A 10 19.91 10.74 -9.73
C ASN A 10 21.14 10.57 -8.84
N GLU A 11 20.98 10.27 -7.56
CA GLU A 11 22.07 10.07 -6.60
C GLU A 11 22.42 8.59 -6.40
N GLY A 12 21.49 7.67 -6.71
CA GLY A 12 21.70 6.24 -6.53
C GLY A 12 20.42 5.41 -6.58
N PRO A 13 20.49 4.13 -6.26
CA PRO A 13 19.32 3.27 -6.18
C PRO A 13 18.37 3.73 -5.06
N VAL A 14 17.07 3.57 -5.29
CA VAL A 14 16.02 3.81 -4.29
C VAL A 14 15.36 2.47 -4.00
N ILE A 15 15.42 2.06 -2.73
CA ILE A 15 14.92 0.77 -2.28
C ILE A 15 13.48 0.92 -1.77
N CYS A 16 12.58 0.12 -2.30
CA CYS A 16 11.20 -0.02 -1.82
C CYS A 16 11.00 -1.44 -1.31
N ALA A 17 10.73 -1.60 -0.03
CA ALA A 17 10.44 -2.91 0.54
C ALA A 17 9.03 -3.37 0.14
N GLU A 18 8.90 -4.64 -0.14
CA GLU A 18 7.66 -5.33 -0.52
C GLU A 18 7.51 -6.64 0.27
N GLY A 19 6.45 -7.39 -0.03
CA GLY A 19 6.21 -8.70 0.60
C GLY A 19 5.40 -8.62 1.88
N PHE A 20 4.58 -7.58 2.04
CA PHE A 20 3.74 -7.35 3.22
C PHE A 20 2.83 -8.53 3.56
N LEU A 21 2.18 -9.14 2.58
CA LEU A 21 1.29 -10.30 2.80
C LEU A 21 2.06 -11.44 3.47
N PHE A 22 3.21 -11.80 2.93
CA PHE A 22 4.04 -12.91 3.44
C PHE A 22 4.57 -12.62 4.85
N GLU A 23 5.01 -11.39 5.12
CA GLU A 23 5.48 -11.03 6.45
C GLU A 23 4.34 -10.98 7.48
N MET A 24 3.15 -10.50 7.11
CA MET A 24 1.98 -10.50 7.99
C MET A 24 1.45 -11.92 8.25
N GLU A 25 1.45 -12.79 7.24
CA GLU A 25 1.13 -14.21 7.39
C GLU A 25 2.13 -14.89 8.31
N LYS A 26 3.44 -14.72 8.07
CA LYS A 26 4.51 -15.27 8.91
C LYS A 26 4.43 -14.81 10.36
N ARG A 27 4.00 -13.56 10.60
CA ARG A 27 3.82 -12.99 11.94
C ARG A 27 2.48 -13.39 12.59
N GLY A 28 1.62 -14.12 11.87
CA GLY A 28 0.33 -14.63 12.38
C GLY A 28 -0.81 -13.62 12.37
N TYR A 29 -0.70 -12.53 11.60
CA TYR A 29 -1.74 -11.51 11.48
C TYR A 29 -2.67 -11.70 10.27
N LEU A 30 -2.30 -12.56 9.34
CA LEU A 30 -3.11 -12.98 8.20
C LEU A 30 -3.13 -14.50 8.12
N ALA A 31 -4.26 -15.07 7.73
CA ALA A 31 -4.34 -16.50 7.44
C ALA A 31 -3.77 -16.80 6.05
N ALA A 32 -3.29 -18.02 5.86
CA ALA A 32 -2.78 -18.47 4.56
C ALA A 32 -3.86 -18.33 3.48
N GLY A 33 -3.53 -17.64 2.40
CA GLY A 33 -4.46 -17.40 1.29
C GLY A 33 -5.32 -16.14 1.41
N GLU A 34 -5.27 -15.41 2.52
CA GLU A 34 -5.84 -14.07 2.58
C GLU A 34 -5.06 -13.12 1.66
N PHE A 35 -5.78 -12.38 0.82
CA PHE A 35 -5.17 -11.53 -0.19
C PHE A 35 -5.53 -10.03 -0.04
N VAL A 36 -6.56 -9.72 0.76
CA VAL A 36 -6.95 -8.32 1.06
C VAL A 36 -6.29 -7.87 2.36
N PRO A 37 -5.71 -6.66 2.42
CA PRO A 37 -4.91 -6.20 3.56
C PRO A 37 -5.77 -5.72 4.75
N MET A 38 -6.71 -6.54 5.23
CA MET A 38 -7.59 -6.22 6.37
C MET A 38 -6.81 -5.89 7.65
N VAL A 39 -5.58 -6.36 7.74
CA VAL A 39 -4.65 -6.06 8.84
C VAL A 39 -4.47 -4.55 9.09
N SER A 40 -4.68 -3.72 8.07
CA SER A 40 -4.63 -2.25 8.21
C SER A 40 -5.72 -1.70 9.13
N LEU A 41 -6.86 -2.41 9.23
CA LEU A 41 -7.97 -2.09 10.13
C LEU A 41 -7.86 -2.91 11.43
N ASP A 42 -7.60 -4.21 11.32
CA ASP A 42 -7.68 -5.15 12.44
C ASP A 42 -6.44 -5.06 13.35
N HIS A 43 -5.26 -4.83 12.76
CA HIS A 43 -3.98 -4.80 13.47
C HIS A 43 -3.08 -3.63 13.01
N PRO A 44 -3.54 -2.37 13.09
CA PRO A 44 -2.80 -1.21 12.55
C PRO A 44 -1.40 -1.05 13.15
N GLN A 45 -1.22 -1.42 14.43
CA GLN A 45 0.09 -1.35 15.08
C GLN A 45 1.07 -2.40 14.54
N ALA A 46 0.58 -3.58 14.16
CA ALA A 46 1.42 -4.60 13.56
C ALA A 46 1.93 -4.15 12.18
N LEU A 47 1.07 -3.51 11.39
CA LEU A 47 1.46 -2.92 10.10
C LEU A 47 2.45 -1.76 10.28
N GLU A 48 2.22 -0.86 11.24
CA GLU A 48 3.17 0.21 11.55
C GLU A 48 4.55 -0.35 11.93
N ASN A 49 4.59 -1.37 12.77
CA ASN A 49 5.83 -2.03 13.16
C ASN A 49 6.56 -2.65 11.95
N LEU A 50 5.84 -3.30 11.03
CA LEU A 50 6.44 -3.85 9.82
C LEU A 50 7.04 -2.75 8.93
N HIS A 51 6.35 -1.64 8.74
CA HIS A 51 6.91 -0.49 8.01
C HIS A 51 8.21 0.01 8.66
N ARG A 52 8.26 0.08 10.00
CA ARG A 52 9.47 0.48 10.73
C ARG A 52 10.60 -0.53 10.60
N ASP A 53 10.28 -1.83 10.61
CA ASP A 53 11.29 -2.87 10.38
C ASP A 53 11.92 -2.72 8.98
N PHE A 54 11.11 -2.41 7.96
CA PHE A 54 11.60 -2.13 6.61
C PHE A 54 12.44 -0.85 6.54
N GLN A 55 12.08 0.21 7.28
CA GLN A 55 12.93 1.39 7.42
C GLN A 55 14.30 1.02 8.04
N HIS A 56 14.30 0.24 9.11
CA HIS A 56 15.54 -0.23 9.75
C HIS A 56 16.40 -1.06 8.82
N ALA A 57 15.76 -1.85 7.95
CA ALA A 57 16.45 -2.64 6.94
C ALA A 57 17.02 -1.80 5.77
N GLY A 58 16.69 -0.50 5.72
CA GLY A 58 17.23 0.42 4.72
C GLY A 58 16.27 0.75 3.56
N SER A 59 14.97 0.51 3.71
CA SER A 59 14.00 0.93 2.70
C SER A 59 13.90 2.46 2.63
N ASP A 60 14.04 3.01 1.42
CA ASP A 60 13.89 4.45 1.15
C ASP A 60 12.44 4.88 0.98
N VAL A 61 11.58 3.93 0.64
CA VAL A 61 10.15 4.14 0.38
C VAL A 61 9.33 3.35 1.38
N VAL A 62 8.35 4.01 2.01
CA VAL A 62 7.30 3.35 2.77
C VAL A 62 6.11 3.18 1.84
N GLU A 63 5.85 1.95 1.42
CA GLU A 63 4.74 1.61 0.55
C GLU A 63 3.49 1.30 1.37
N ALA A 64 2.41 2.04 1.15
CA ALA A 64 1.14 1.78 1.82
C ALA A 64 0.60 0.39 1.44
N PHE A 65 0.15 -0.36 2.42
CA PHE A 65 -0.38 -1.70 2.20
C PHE A 65 -1.80 -1.64 1.61
N THR A 66 -1.92 -1.04 0.41
CA THR A 66 -3.14 -0.94 -0.39
C THR A 66 -3.21 -1.98 -1.51
N TYR A 67 -2.22 -2.86 -1.61
CA TYR A 67 -2.21 -3.99 -2.55
C TYR A 67 -3.49 -4.83 -2.38
N ASN A 68 -4.21 -5.07 -3.46
CA ASN A 68 -5.53 -5.73 -3.47
C ASN A 68 -6.66 -4.99 -2.72
N ALA A 69 -6.47 -3.76 -2.27
CA ALA A 69 -7.51 -2.96 -1.64
C ALA A 69 -8.30 -2.15 -2.68
N HIS A 70 -8.83 -2.81 -3.71
CA HIS A 70 -9.69 -2.20 -4.71
C HIS A 70 -11.06 -2.88 -4.80
N ARG A 71 -12.02 -2.20 -5.42
CA ARG A 71 -13.44 -2.58 -5.40
C ARG A 71 -13.69 -4.04 -5.77
N GLU A 72 -13.08 -4.54 -6.85
CA GLU A 72 -13.28 -5.93 -7.29
C GLU A 72 -12.76 -6.95 -6.27
N LYS A 73 -11.60 -6.71 -5.67
CA LYS A 73 -11.06 -7.61 -4.63
C LYS A 73 -11.94 -7.60 -3.37
N MET A 74 -12.43 -6.42 -2.97
CA MET A 74 -13.34 -6.30 -1.84
C MET A 74 -14.70 -6.97 -2.12
N ARG A 75 -15.20 -6.86 -3.36
CA ARG A 75 -16.42 -7.55 -3.81
C ARG A 75 -16.31 -9.08 -3.67
N VAL A 76 -15.17 -9.64 -4.04
CA VAL A 76 -14.93 -11.11 -3.95
C VAL A 76 -15.05 -11.60 -2.52
N ILE A 77 -14.69 -10.81 -1.54
CA ILE A 77 -14.78 -11.16 -0.12
C ILE A 77 -16.04 -10.58 0.57
N GLY A 78 -16.91 -9.87 -0.18
CA GLY A 78 -18.15 -9.28 0.36
C GLY A 78 -17.93 -8.18 1.39
N GLN A 79 -16.87 -7.38 1.23
CA GLN A 79 -16.46 -6.34 2.19
C GLN A 79 -16.33 -4.95 1.53
N GLU A 80 -17.13 -4.65 0.51
CA GLU A 80 -17.04 -3.38 -0.24
C GLU A 80 -17.22 -2.15 0.64
N ASP A 81 -18.00 -2.24 1.70
CA ASP A 81 -18.23 -1.13 2.64
C ASP A 81 -16.95 -0.72 3.40
N LEU A 82 -15.96 -1.61 3.46
CA LEU A 82 -14.67 -1.35 4.10
C LEU A 82 -13.60 -0.84 3.14
N LEU A 83 -13.92 -0.67 1.86
CA LEU A 83 -12.95 -0.29 0.82
C LEU A 83 -12.25 1.05 1.14
N GLU A 84 -13.00 2.12 1.35
CA GLU A 84 -12.44 3.42 1.69
C GLU A 84 -11.77 3.44 3.07
N PRO A 85 -12.40 2.94 4.17
CA PRO A 85 -11.75 2.85 5.46
C PRO A 85 -10.40 2.12 5.43
N LEU A 86 -10.32 1.01 4.69
CA LEU A 86 -9.11 0.21 4.54
C LEU A 86 -7.99 0.99 3.86
N ASN A 87 -8.28 1.60 2.70
CA ASN A 87 -7.30 2.40 1.98
C ASN A 87 -6.79 3.57 2.82
N ARG A 88 -7.70 4.34 3.43
CA ARG A 88 -7.32 5.48 4.26
C ARG A 88 -6.50 5.08 5.49
N ALA A 89 -6.81 3.93 6.12
CA ALA A 89 -6.02 3.42 7.24
C ALA A 89 -4.60 3.06 6.79
N ALA A 90 -4.45 2.30 5.71
CA ALA A 90 -3.16 1.89 5.19
C ALA A 90 -2.30 3.09 4.78
N LEU A 91 -2.87 4.06 4.04
CA LEU A 91 -2.21 5.29 3.62
C LEU A 91 -1.77 6.14 4.83
N LYS A 92 -2.63 6.29 5.84
CA LYS A 92 -2.32 7.04 7.07
C LYS A 92 -1.18 6.42 7.86
N ILE A 93 -1.14 5.09 7.97
CA ILE A 93 -0.07 4.36 8.66
C ILE A 93 1.25 4.57 7.91
N ALA A 94 1.26 4.37 6.59
CA ALA A 94 2.45 4.55 5.77
C ALA A 94 2.98 5.99 5.85
N LYS A 95 2.08 6.98 5.75
CA LYS A 95 2.46 8.39 5.87
C LYS A 95 3.06 8.71 7.22
N LYS A 96 2.45 8.22 8.30
CA LYS A 96 2.98 8.40 9.68
C LYS A 96 4.41 7.88 9.78
N VAL A 97 4.68 6.71 9.23
CA VAL A 97 6.03 6.11 9.27
C VAL A 97 6.99 6.88 8.37
N ALA A 98 6.60 7.21 7.14
CA ALA A 98 7.45 7.92 6.19
C ALA A 98 7.86 9.32 6.70
N ASP A 99 6.96 10.04 7.36
CA ASP A 99 7.23 11.37 7.89
C ASP A 99 8.04 11.37 9.20
N ASN A 100 8.15 10.21 9.86
CA ASN A 100 8.89 10.04 11.12
C ASN A 100 10.00 9.00 10.94
N PRO A 101 11.08 9.36 10.25
CA PRO A 101 12.20 8.46 10.04
C PRO A 101 12.88 8.09 11.36
N LEU A 102 13.49 6.93 11.37
CA LEU A 102 14.32 6.50 12.49
C LEU A 102 15.58 7.38 12.57
N ASP A 103 16.07 7.56 13.78
CA ASP A 103 17.32 8.26 14.08
C ASP A 103 17.40 9.73 13.60
N GLY A 104 16.25 10.36 13.37
CA GLY A 104 16.20 11.77 12.95
C GLY A 104 16.73 12.02 11.53
N GLY A 105 16.78 10.98 10.71
CA GLY A 105 17.19 11.06 9.30
C GLY A 105 16.24 11.85 8.42
N ALA A 106 16.49 11.89 7.12
CA ALA A 106 15.59 12.49 6.16
C ALA A 106 14.29 11.65 6.03
N PRO A 107 13.11 12.28 5.90
CA PRO A 107 11.86 11.54 5.70
C PRO A 107 11.92 10.61 4.50
N ASN A 108 11.35 9.41 4.66
CA ASN A 108 11.22 8.46 3.56
C ASN A 108 10.24 9.00 2.50
N LEU A 109 10.33 8.48 1.30
CA LEU A 109 9.25 8.62 0.33
C LEU A 109 8.07 7.77 0.78
N MET A 110 6.87 8.12 0.35
CA MET A 110 5.67 7.30 0.52
C MET A 110 5.11 6.96 -0.86
N ALA A 111 4.70 5.72 -1.04
CA ALA A 111 4.00 5.25 -2.23
C ALA A 111 2.68 4.58 -1.85
N GLY A 112 1.64 4.73 -2.69
CA GLY A 112 0.49 3.84 -2.71
C GLY A 112 0.76 2.64 -3.61
N ASN A 113 0.01 1.55 -3.43
CA ASN A 113 0.11 0.37 -4.27
C ASN A 113 -1.25 0.07 -4.92
N ILE A 114 -1.24 -0.22 -6.21
CA ILE A 114 -2.40 -0.64 -6.99
C ILE A 114 -2.06 -1.97 -7.64
N SER A 115 -2.84 -3.00 -7.31
CA SER A 115 -2.67 -4.35 -7.88
C SER A 115 -3.38 -4.49 -9.25
N ASN A 116 -3.25 -5.67 -9.84
CA ASN A 116 -4.01 -6.04 -11.04
C ASN A 116 -5.52 -5.99 -10.81
N SER A 117 -6.26 -5.53 -11.82
CA SER A 117 -7.72 -5.33 -11.72
C SER A 117 -8.53 -6.63 -11.67
N ASN A 118 -8.04 -7.70 -12.30
CA ASN A 118 -8.73 -8.95 -12.60
C ASN A 118 -9.91 -8.86 -13.59
N ILE A 119 -10.36 -7.66 -13.93
CA ILE A 119 -11.53 -7.43 -14.80
C ILE A 119 -11.18 -6.72 -16.11
N TRP A 120 -9.92 -6.31 -16.30
CA TRP A 120 -9.51 -5.66 -17.52
C TRP A 120 -9.48 -6.65 -18.71
N GLU A 121 -10.10 -6.25 -19.82
CA GLU A 121 -10.12 -7.02 -21.06
C GLU A 121 -9.67 -6.16 -22.25
N GLN A 122 -8.74 -6.67 -23.05
CA GLN A 122 -8.24 -5.98 -24.22
C GLN A 122 -9.36 -5.75 -25.25
N GLY A 123 -9.55 -4.49 -25.68
CA GLY A 123 -10.55 -4.11 -26.67
C GLY A 123 -11.98 -3.95 -26.12
N ASN A 124 -12.21 -4.26 -24.86
CA ASN A 124 -13.49 -4.05 -24.19
C ASN A 124 -13.49 -2.68 -23.48
N LYS A 125 -14.17 -1.70 -24.07
CA LYS A 125 -14.22 -0.33 -23.54
C LYS A 125 -14.92 -0.24 -22.18
N GLU A 126 -15.91 -1.09 -21.92
CA GLU A 126 -16.65 -1.09 -20.66
C GLU A 126 -15.75 -1.53 -19.52
N SER A 127 -15.00 -2.64 -19.70
CA SER A 127 -14.04 -3.10 -18.71
C SER A 127 -12.93 -2.08 -18.45
N GLN A 128 -12.45 -1.40 -19.49
CA GLN A 128 -11.44 -0.35 -19.37
C GLN A 128 -11.94 0.83 -18.53
N LEU A 129 -13.16 1.31 -18.78
CA LEU A 129 -13.78 2.38 -17.99
C LEU A 129 -14.04 1.99 -16.53
N GLU A 130 -14.39 0.72 -16.30
CA GLU A 130 -14.59 0.21 -14.94
C GLU A 130 -13.29 0.18 -14.18
N VAL A 131 -12.21 -0.32 -14.77
CA VAL A 131 -10.87 -0.31 -14.18
C VAL A 131 -10.39 1.12 -13.89
N GLU A 132 -10.60 2.04 -14.83
CA GLU A 132 -10.25 3.45 -14.65
C GLU A 132 -10.97 4.05 -13.44
N ARG A 133 -12.28 3.84 -13.28
CA ARG A 133 -13.05 4.31 -12.12
C ARG A 133 -12.53 3.71 -10.83
N MET A 134 -12.33 2.40 -10.80
CA MET A 134 -11.86 1.66 -9.64
C MET A 134 -10.49 2.13 -9.16
N PHE A 135 -9.57 2.39 -10.07
CA PHE A 135 -8.24 2.87 -9.70
C PHE A 135 -8.21 4.37 -9.40
N SER A 136 -9.09 5.16 -10.03
CA SER A 136 -9.25 6.59 -9.71
C SER A 136 -9.67 6.79 -8.25
N GLU A 137 -10.57 5.97 -7.72
CA GLU A 137 -10.94 6.00 -6.29
C GLU A 137 -9.72 5.86 -5.38
N MET A 138 -8.85 4.88 -5.65
CA MET A 138 -7.64 4.64 -4.85
C MET A 138 -6.67 5.83 -4.91
N VAL A 139 -6.52 6.43 -6.10
CA VAL A 139 -5.67 7.60 -6.30
C VAL A 139 -6.24 8.81 -5.55
N GLU A 140 -7.55 9.06 -5.63
CA GLU A 140 -8.22 10.16 -4.92
C GLU A 140 -8.02 10.08 -3.40
N TRP A 141 -8.02 8.89 -2.82
CA TRP A 141 -7.78 8.71 -1.39
C TRP A 141 -6.31 8.90 -1.00
N SER A 142 -5.39 8.84 -1.95
CA SER A 142 -3.95 8.95 -1.71
C SER A 142 -3.41 10.38 -1.78
N ILE A 143 -4.22 11.33 -2.26
CA ILE A 143 -3.90 12.76 -2.36
C ILE A 143 -4.32 13.49 -1.10
#